data_c0aa2e83dacd3a18e2065e1d5086ed9e
#
_entry.id   c0aa2e83dacd3a18e2065e1d5086ed9e
#
_cell.length_a   1.000
_cell.length_b   1.000
_cell.length_c   1.000
_cell.angle_alpha   90.00
_cell.angle_beta   90.00
_cell.angle_gamma   90.00
#
_symmetry.space_group_name_H-M   'P 1'
#
loop_
_entity.id
_entity.type
_entity.pdbx_description
1 polymer ?
#
loop_
_entity_poly.entity_id
_entity_poly.type
_entity_poly.pdbx_seq_one_letter_code
_entity_poly.pdbx_strand_id
1 'polypeptide(L)'
;MKITDIQVFELTIPFSRGVNKKSPSNFLKADALDFCLVKIETDQGIVGWGDAFAYHCRRPVAEAINHMIKPNLIGKNPLNVQQINFELQKTLHLFGRYGITIFAISAIDIALWDILAKFSNLPLYNILGSSGGKKMEAYASLWRYEDIDAVKDRCKHAKNLGYKHIKLHEIHTSEVEAARNTLGEDISIMVDTNCPWTKDKARQMLNCWEEYNLFWVEEPINPPEDFESLSNLRSESLIPIAAGENACTSFEFKKMFDAEAVDYAQPSVTKVGGITEFKKISSLADNYGVQVMPHSPYFGPGFLATLHLAQSMPNPGLLERFFIDFEAYLYPEKIFNPKDGFFEISEEVGLGLDPDINVIKDYSVK
;
A
#
# COMPACT_ATOMS: atom_id res chain seq x y z
N MET A 1 14.19 18.51 -21.01
CA MET A 1 14.66 17.42 -20.15
C MET A 1 14.35 16.09 -20.80
N LYS A 2 15.27 15.13 -20.71
CA LYS A 2 15.14 13.78 -21.28
C LYS A 2 15.58 12.74 -20.26
N ILE A 3 14.94 11.59 -20.22
CA ILE A 3 15.37 10.42 -19.46
C ILE A 3 16.65 9.88 -20.10
N THR A 4 17.72 9.76 -19.32
CA THR A 4 19.03 9.25 -19.79
C THR A 4 19.29 7.82 -19.35
N ASP A 5 18.81 7.41 -18.16
CA ASP A 5 18.90 6.04 -17.67
C ASP A 5 17.76 5.70 -16.72
N ILE A 6 17.49 4.40 -16.62
CA ILE A 6 16.58 3.81 -15.64
C ILE A 6 17.32 2.62 -15.03
N GLN A 7 17.53 2.68 -13.71
CA GLN A 7 18.18 1.63 -12.93
C GLN A 7 17.14 0.95 -12.04
N VAL A 8 17.24 -0.37 -11.92
CA VAL A 8 16.37 -1.19 -11.06
C VAL A 8 17.22 -1.84 -9.99
N PHE A 9 16.79 -1.76 -8.75
CA PHE A 9 17.47 -2.38 -7.61
C PHE A 9 16.53 -3.38 -6.95
N GLU A 10 16.96 -4.63 -6.92
CA GLU A 10 16.28 -5.71 -6.23
C GLU A 10 16.89 -5.88 -4.85
N LEU A 11 16.12 -5.65 -3.78
CA LEU A 11 16.60 -5.78 -2.41
C LEU A 11 15.80 -6.83 -1.65
N THR A 12 16.42 -7.40 -0.63
CA THR A 12 15.76 -8.25 0.36
C THR A 12 16.29 -7.85 1.75
N ILE A 13 15.42 -7.27 2.59
CA ILE A 13 15.81 -6.75 3.91
C ILE A 13 15.13 -7.60 4.99
N PRO A 14 15.89 -8.23 5.90
CA PRO A 14 15.34 -8.97 7.03
C PRO A 14 14.51 -8.09 7.96
N PHE A 15 13.50 -8.68 8.60
CA PHE A 15 12.66 -7.99 9.58
C PHE A 15 12.29 -8.88 10.77
N SER A 16 11.90 -8.24 11.87
CA SER A 16 11.31 -8.85 13.06
C SER A 16 9.81 -8.56 13.14
N ARG A 17 9.04 -9.55 13.54
CA ARG A 17 7.60 -9.43 13.84
C ARG A 17 7.34 -9.04 15.30
N GLY A 18 8.40 -8.82 16.06
CA GLY A 18 8.35 -8.50 17.49
C GLY A 18 7.97 -9.69 18.39
N VAL A 19 7.97 -10.92 17.87
CA VAL A 19 7.74 -12.16 18.62
C VAL A 19 8.81 -13.19 18.30
N ASN A 20 9.25 -13.94 19.32
CA ASN A 20 10.32 -14.94 19.18
C ASN A 20 9.84 -16.29 18.60
N LYS A 21 8.54 -16.49 18.48
CA LYS A 21 7.99 -17.72 17.90
C LYS A 21 7.94 -17.62 16.37
N LYS A 22 8.33 -18.71 15.70
CA LYS A 22 8.02 -18.88 14.28
C LYS A 22 6.50 -18.97 14.16
N SER A 23 5.89 -18.10 13.37
CA SER A 23 4.47 -18.22 13.05
C SER A 23 4.23 -19.60 12.44
N PRO A 24 3.24 -20.38 12.91
CA PRO A 24 2.82 -21.62 12.28
C PRO A 24 2.23 -21.37 10.89
N SER A 25 1.80 -20.13 10.64
CA SER A 25 1.16 -19.69 9.41
C SER A 25 2.06 -19.87 8.19
N ASN A 26 1.47 -20.41 7.12
CA ASN A 26 2.06 -20.38 5.78
C ASN A 26 1.90 -19.01 5.09
N PHE A 27 1.27 -18.05 5.79
CA PHE A 27 1.10 -16.68 5.32
C PHE A 27 2.47 -16.01 5.20
N LEU A 28 2.85 -15.68 3.98
CA LEU A 28 4.14 -15.10 3.64
C LEU A 28 5.27 -15.71 4.49
N LYS A 29 5.75 -16.90 4.13
CA LYS A 29 6.92 -17.55 4.77
C LYS A 29 8.18 -16.72 4.60
N ALA A 30 8.20 -15.51 5.15
CA ALA A 30 9.26 -14.55 4.94
C ALA A 30 9.76 -14.02 6.29
N ASP A 31 11.05 -14.13 6.51
CA ASP A 31 11.77 -13.42 7.56
C ASP A 31 12.49 -12.18 6.97
N ALA A 32 12.19 -11.85 5.72
CA ALA A 32 12.70 -10.70 4.98
C ALA A 32 11.66 -10.21 3.97
N LEU A 33 11.67 -8.92 3.68
CA LEU A 33 10.80 -8.30 2.69
C LEU A 33 11.59 -7.94 1.43
N ASP A 34 10.98 -8.21 0.28
CA ASP A 34 11.53 -7.87 -1.03
C ASP A 34 11.14 -6.45 -1.45
N PHE A 35 12.07 -5.75 -2.09
CA PHE A 35 11.87 -4.44 -2.70
C PHE A 35 12.30 -4.46 -4.16
N CYS A 36 11.61 -3.71 -5.01
CA CYS A 36 12.02 -3.43 -6.38
C CYS A 36 11.99 -1.91 -6.58
N LEU A 37 13.13 -1.28 -6.36
CA LEU A 37 13.29 0.18 -6.48
C LEU A 37 13.65 0.56 -7.90
N VAL A 38 13.18 1.73 -8.32
CA VAL A 38 13.50 2.35 -9.61
C VAL A 38 14.11 3.70 -9.37
N LYS A 39 15.25 3.95 -10.05
CA LYS A 39 15.89 5.25 -10.15
C LYS A 39 15.85 5.71 -11.61
N ILE A 40 15.27 6.87 -11.87
CA ILE A 40 15.24 7.50 -13.20
C ILE A 40 16.17 8.69 -13.20
N GLU A 41 17.13 8.71 -14.11
CA GLU A 41 18.07 9.81 -14.30
C GLU A 41 17.70 10.67 -15.52
N THR A 42 18.00 11.96 -15.47
CA THR A 42 17.73 12.92 -16.56
C THR A 42 18.99 13.65 -17.01
N ASP A 43 18.95 14.20 -18.24
CA ASP A 43 20.01 15.03 -18.81
C ASP A 43 20.21 16.38 -18.08
N GLN A 44 19.36 16.71 -17.12
CA GLN A 44 19.49 17.91 -16.27
C GLN A 44 19.93 17.58 -14.84
N GLY A 45 20.32 16.33 -14.57
CA GLY A 45 20.79 15.90 -13.25
C GLY A 45 19.68 15.71 -12.21
N ILE A 46 18.40 15.86 -12.57
CA ILE A 46 17.30 15.56 -11.69
C ILE A 46 17.09 14.04 -11.68
N VAL A 47 16.99 13.49 -10.48
CA VAL A 47 16.79 12.04 -10.25
C VAL A 47 15.44 11.83 -9.56
N GLY A 48 14.64 10.88 -10.05
CA GLY A 48 13.42 10.44 -9.39
C GLY A 48 13.50 8.99 -8.91
N TRP A 49 12.84 8.74 -7.80
CA TRP A 49 12.74 7.42 -7.18
C TRP A 49 11.32 6.90 -7.15
N GLY A 50 11.16 5.61 -7.36
CA GLY A 50 9.90 4.87 -7.23
C GLY A 50 10.14 3.46 -6.77
N ASP A 51 9.09 2.77 -6.38
CA ASP A 51 9.11 1.34 -6.12
C ASP A 51 7.83 0.66 -6.60
N ALA A 52 7.96 -0.62 -6.91
CA ALA A 52 6.87 -1.50 -7.27
C ALA A 52 6.54 -2.43 -6.11
N PHE A 53 5.30 -2.92 -6.06
CA PHE A 53 5.00 -4.09 -5.24
C PHE A 53 5.93 -5.24 -5.63
N ALA A 54 6.63 -5.83 -4.64
CA ALA A 54 7.72 -6.76 -4.91
C ALA A 54 7.70 -8.03 -4.07
N TYR A 55 6.76 -8.20 -3.13
CA TYR A 55 6.73 -9.33 -2.20
C TYR A 55 6.69 -10.65 -2.98
N HIS A 56 7.79 -11.44 -2.87
CA HIS A 56 8.05 -12.67 -3.62
C HIS A 56 8.04 -12.56 -5.17
N CYS A 57 7.93 -11.34 -5.71
CA CYS A 57 7.90 -11.10 -7.16
C CYS A 57 8.87 -10.02 -7.63
N ARG A 58 9.89 -9.64 -6.82
CA ARG A 58 10.85 -8.59 -7.20
C ARG A 58 11.49 -8.85 -8.56
N ARG A 59 11.95 -10.09 -8.80
CA ARG A 59 12.63 -10.46 -10.06
C ARG A 59 11.73 -10.32 -11.30
N PRO A 60 10.54 -10.93 -11.36
CA PRO A 60 9.62 -10.73 -12.47
C PRO A 60 9.29 -9.25 -12.74
N VAL A 61 9.14 -8.45 -11.68
CA VAL A 61 8.86 -6.99 -11.82
C VAL A 61 10.08 -6.27 -12.36
N ALA A 62 11.29 -6.55 -11.85
CA ALA A 62 12.54 -5.97 -12.35
C ALA A 62 12.76 -6.28 -13.84
N GLU A 63 12.52 -7.52 -14.27
CA GLU A 63 12.63 -7.92 -15.68
C GLU A 63 11.58 -7.20 -16.56
N ALA A 64 10.34 -7.02 -16.06
CA ALA A 64 9.34 -6.24 -16.77
C ALA A 64 9.77 -4.77 -16.96
N ILE A 65 10.37 -4.16 -15.93
CA ILE A 65 10.90 -2.79 -16.05
C ILE A 65 12.04 -2.74 -17.05
N ASN A 66 13.03 -3.64 -16.93
CA ASN A 66 14.24 -3.61 -17.74
C ASN A 66 13.99 -3.89 -19.21
N HIS A 67 13.12 -4.86 -19.54
CA HIS A 67 12.96 -5.35 -20.91
C HIS A 67 11.69 -4.85 -21.61
N MET A 68 10.62 -4.51 -20.86
CA MET A 68 9.36 -4.09 -21.46
C MET A 68 9.15 -2.57 -21.38
N ILE A 69 9.65 -1.90 -20.32
CA ILE A 69 9.39 -0.48 -20.05
C ILE A 69 10.56 0.41 -20.43
N LYS A 70 11.74 0.16 -19.87
CA LYS A 70 12.96 1.00 -20.06
C LYS A 70 13.25 1.32 -21.54
N PRO A 71 13.20 0.38 -22.51
CA PRO A 71 13.48 0.69 -23.91
C PRO A 71 12.50 1.71 -24.52
N ASN A 72 11.28 1.80 -23.99
CA ASN A 72 10.25 2.72 -24.44
C ASN A 72 10.34 4.12 -23.82
N LEU A 73 11.20 4.32 -22.83
CA LEU A 73 11.26 5.57 -22.04
C LEU A 73 12.52 6.39 -22.27
N ILE A 74 13.64 5.76 -22.59
CA ILE A 74 14.91 6.46 -22.83
C ILE A 74 14.71 7.53 -23.93
N GLY A 75 15.16 8.77 -23.62
CA GLY A 75 15.04 9.95 -24.48
C GLY A 75 13.69 10.68 -24.40
N LYS A 76 12.67 10.13 -23.73
CA LYS A 76 11.39 10.81 -23.51
C LYS A 76 11.52 11.93 -22.47
N ASN A 77 10.60 12.90 -22.53
CA ASN A 77 10.49 13.95 -21.52
C ASN A 77 9.76 13.41 -20.28
N PRO A 78 10.42 13.30 -19.10
CA PRO A 78 9.82 12.76 -17.89
C PRO A 78 8.68 13.60 -17.32
N LEU A 79 8.57 14.87 -17.72
CA LEU A 79 7.48 15.75 -17.25
C LEU A 79 6.11 15.40 -17.86
N ASN A 80 6.08 14.59 -18.92
CA ASN A 80 4.84 14.12 -19.54
C ASN A 80 4.28 12.89 -18.81
N VAL A 81 4.18 12.92 -17.47
CA VAL A 81 3.90 11.79 -16.61
C VAL A 81 2.61 11.06 -17.03
N GLN A 82 1.49 11.77 -17.15
CA GLN A 82 0.20 11.17 -17.50
C GLN A 82 0.20 10.54 -18.91
N GLN A 83 0.85 11.20 -19.87
CA GLN A 83 0.97 10.67 -21.23
C GLN A 83 1.82 9.41 -21.26
N ILE A 84 2.94 9.39 -20.52
CA ILE A 84 3.80 8.20 -20.40
C ILE A 84 3.04 7.04 -19.77
N ASN A 85 2.32 7.28 -18.68
CA ASN A 85 1.51 6.27 -18.01
C ASN A 85 0.46 5.67 -18.98
N PHE A 86 -0.27 6.52 -19.70
CA PHE A 86 -1.23 6.09 -20.71
C PHE A 86 -0.59 5.27 -21.82
N GLU A 87 0.53 5.73 -22.38
CA GLU A 87 1.26 5.05 -23.46
C GLU A 87 1.77 3.67 -23.02
N LEU A 88 2.34 3.57 -21.80
CA LEU A 88 2.80 2.29 -21.25
C LEU A 88 1.64 1.30 -21.09
N GLN A 89 0.53 1.72 -20.49
CA GLN A 89 -0.65 0.87 -20.35
C GLN A 89 -1.21 0.42 -21.71
N LYS A 90 -1.18 1.32 -22.74
CA LYS A 90 -1.60 1.01 -24.09
C LYS A 90 -0.65 0.04 -24.80
N THR A 91 0.65 0.27 -24.70
CA THR A 91 1.67 -0.54 -25.37
C THR A 91 1.74 -1.95 -24.78
N LEU A 92 1.58 -2.05 -23.46
CA LEU A 92 1.72 -3.30 -22.71
C LEU A 92 0.38 -4.06 -22.50
N HIS A 93 -0.71 -3.62 -23.14
CA HIS A 93 -2.05 -4.19 -22.92
C HIS A 93 -2.15 -5.70 -23.14
N LEU A 94 -1.35 -6.25 -24.05
CA LEU A 94 -1.29 -7.70 -24.33
C LEU A 94 -0.81 -8.54 -23.14
N PHE A 95 -0.05 -7.94 -22.23
CA PHE A 95 0.51 -8.61 -21.05
C PHE A 95 -0.39 -8.46 -19.81
N GLY A 96 -1.56 -7.88 -19.98
CA GLY A 96 -2.51 -7.58 -18.91
C GLY A 96 -2.27 -6.19 -18.29
N ARG A 97 -3.35 -5.64 -17.72
CA ARG A 97 -3.35 -4.33 -17.05
C ARG A 97 -3.52 -4.51 -15.55
N TYR A 98 -2.91 -5.54 -14.98
CA TYR A 98 -2.86 -5.88 -13.57
C TYR A 98 -1.60 -6.73 -13.29
N GLY A 99 -1.33 -6.99 -12.00
CA GLY A 99 -0.19 -7.78 -11.57
C GLY A 99 1.15 -7.16 -11.99
N ILE A 100 2.11 -8.01 -12.36
CA ILE A 100 3.52 -7.64 -12.63
C ILE A 100 3.65 -6.44 -13.58
N THR A 101 2.84 -6.38 -14.65
CA THR A 101 2.91 -5.29 -15.62
C THR A 101 2.54 -3.94 -14.99
N ILE A 102 1.46 -3.91 -14.21
CA ILE A 102 1.01 -2.67 -13.55
C ILE A 102 1.88 -2.31 -12.35
N PHE A 103 2.43 -3.28 -11.62
CA PHE A 103 3.40 -3.02 -10.56
C PHE A 103 4.64 -2.32 -11.13
N ALA A 104 5.16 -2.81 -12.26
CA ALA A 104 6.28 -2.18 -12.96
C ALA A 104 5.96 -0.75 -13.45
N ILE A 105 4.76 -0.52 -14.00
CA ILE A 105 4.30 0.81 -14.41
C ILE A 105 4.18 1.73 -13.18
N SER A 106 3.71 1.21 -12.04
CA SER A 106 3.56 1.98 -10.80
C SER A 106 4.88 2.59 -10.33
N ALA A 107 5.96 1.79 -10.33
CA ALA A 107 7.29 2.28 -9.93
C ALA A 107 7.79 3.41 -10.84
N ILE A 108 7.60 3.26 -12.14
CA ILE A 108 7.97 4.31 -13.11
C ILE A 108 7.16 5.58 -12.88
N ASP A 109 5.86 5.45 -12.70
CA ASP A 109 4.95 6.59 -12.50
C ASP A 109 5.31 7.37 -11.24
N ILE A 110 5.58 6.67 -10.12
CA ILE A 110 6.02 7.30 -8.86
C ILE A 110 7.32 8.08 -9.08
N ALA A 111 8.32 7.48 -9.75
CA ALA A 111 9.60 8.14 -10.03
C ALA A 111 9.44 9.37 -10.94
N LEU A 112 8.54 9.32 -11.93
CA LEU A 112 8.26 10.46 -12.80
C LEU A 112 7.56 11.60 -12.06
N TRP A 113 6.63 11.30 -11.15
CA TRP A 113 6.01 12.32 -10.29
C TRP A 113 7.02 12.95 -9.33
N ASP A 114 7.99 12.19 -8.81
CA ASP A 114 9.10 12.70 -8.00
C ASP A 114 9.97 13.67 -8.82
N ILE A 115 10.32 13.32 -10.08
CA ILE A 115 11.03 14.22 -11.00
C ILE A 115 10.23 15.50 -11.25
N LEU A 116 8.94 15.40 -11.52
CA LEU A 116 8.10 16.56 -11.78
C LEU A 116 8.05 17.51 -10.58
N ALA A 117 7.92 16.97 -9.38
CA ALA A 117 7.90 17.74 -8.15
C ALA A 117 9.29 18.40 -7.88
N LYS A 118 10.38 17.66 -8.06
CA LYS A 118 11.76 18.18 -7.96
C LYS A 118 12.05 19.26 -9.02
N PHE A 119 11.61 19.07 -10.25
CA PHE A 119 11.72 20.07 -11.30
C PHE A 119 10.95 21.35 -10.97
N SER A 120 9.80 21.23 -10.35
CA SER A 120 8.96 22.34 -9.92
C SER A 120 9.44 23.00 -8.62
N ASN A 121 10.47 22.43 -7.98
CA ASN A 121 10.98 22.84 -6.66
C ASN A 121 9.91 22.92 -5.57
N LEU A 122 9.02 21.92 -5.54
CA LEU A 122 7.90 21.81 -4.60
C LEU A 122 7.81 20.41 -4.03
N PRO A 123 7.29 20.23 -2.79
CA PRO A 123 6.85 18.94 -2.31
C PRO A 123 5.77 18.34 -3.22
N LEU A 124 5.74 17.02 -3.36
CA LEU A 124 4.80 16.37 -4.27
C LEU A 124 3.33 16.68 -3.95
N TYR A 125 2.94 16.77 -2.67
CA TYR A 125 1.56 17.12 -2.31
C TYR A 125 1.11 18.49 -2.84
N ASN A 126 2.02 19.47 -3.02
CA ASN A 126 1.69 20.75 -3.63
C ASN A 126 1.37 20.59 -5.13
N ILE A 127 2.14 19.76 -5.85
CA ILE A 127 1.87 19.42 -7.25
C ILE A 127 0.54 18.67 -7.38
N LEU A 128 0.16 17.91 -6.36
CA LEU A 128 -1.12 17.21 -6.30
C LEU A 128 -2.30 18.09 -5.89
N GLY A 129 -2.06 19.36 -5.53
CA GLY A 129 -3.10 20.36 -5.27
C GLY A 129 -3.40 20.58 -3.78
N SER A 130 -2.49 20.24 -2.88
CA SER A 130 -2.63 20.50 -1.44
C SER A 130 -1.65 21.56 -0.94
N SER A 131 -2.02 22.28 0.11
CA SER A 131 -1.12 23.17 0.85
C SER A 131 -0.37 22.48 1.98
N GLY A 132 -0.60 21.19 2.21
CA GLY A 132 -0.06 20.47 3.35
C GLY A 132 -0.83 20.70 4.66
N GLY A 133 -0.23 20.30 5.78
CA GLY A 133 -0.71 20.61 7.14
C GLY A 133 -1.77 19.66 7.71
N LYS A 134 -2.25 18.65 6.96
CA LYS A 134 -3.18 17.65 7.51
C LYS A 134 -2.43 16.64 8.37
N LYS A 135 -3.02 16.28 9.50
CA LYS A 135 -2.57 15.14 10.30
C LYS A 135 -3.03 13.85 9.63
N MET A 136 -2.10 12.93 9.41
CA MET A 136 -2.35 11.63 8.79
C MET A 136 -2.43 10.57 9.89
N GLU A 137 -3.65 10.19 10.28
CA GLU A 137 -3.87 9.19 11.32
C GLU A 137 -3.47 7.79 10.83
N ALA A 138 -2.73 7.07 11.68
CA ALA A 138 -2.19 5.77 11.35
C ALA A 138 -2.96 4.63 12.03
N TYR A 139 -2.96 3.46 11.39
CA TYR A 139 -3.29 2.21 12.06
C TYR A 139 -2.10 1.26 12.09
N ALA A 140 -1.97 0.48 13.17
CA ALA A 140 -0.99 -0.58 13.28
C ALA A 140 -1.51 -1.84 12.58
N SER A 141 -0.88 -2.24 11.49
CA SER A 141 -1.21 -3.45 10.72
C SER A 141 -0.35 -4.60 11.24
N LEU A 142 -0.89 -5.42 12.13
CA LEU A 142 -0.19 -6.52 12.79
C LEU A 142 0.00 -7.70 11.84
N TRP A 143 1.05 -8.48 12.05
CA TRP A 143 1.27 -9.74 11.31
C TRP A 143 0.21 -10.79 11.67
N ARG A 144 0.05 -11.83 10.85
CA ARG A 144 -0.73 -13.02 11.20
C ARG A 144 0.09 -13.92 12.12
N TYR A 145 -0.29 -13.98 13.40
CA TYR A 145 0.46 -14.72 14.42
C TYR A 145 -0.07 -16.14 14.63
N GLU A 146 -1.39 -16.36 14.49
CA GLU A 146 -2.07 -17.64 14.81
C GLU A 146 -1.68 -18.13 16.23
N ASP A 147 -1.51 -17.19 17.15
CA ASP A 147 -1.13 -17.41 18.56
C ASP A 147 -1.74 -16.30 19.41
N ILE A 148 -2.66 -16.68 20.28
CA ILE A 148 -3.46 -15.77 21.12
C ILE A 148 -2.55 -14.88 22.00
N ASP A 149 -1.48 -15.43 22.57
CA ASP A 149 -0.60 -14.67 23.44
C ASP A 149 0.24 -13.65 22.65
N ALA A 150 0.66 -14.02 21.44
CA ALA A 150 1.34 -13.10 20.53
C ALA A 150 0.40 -11.96 20.09
N VAL A 151 -0.86 -12.26 19.75
CA VAL A 151 -1.87 -11.25 19.41
C VAL A 151 -2.07 -10.29 20.57
N LYS A 152 -2.29 -10.79 21.80
CA LYS A 152 -2.44 -9.95 22.99
C LYS A 152 -1.24 -9.05 23.24
N ASP A 153 -0.03 -9.59 23.13
CA ASP A 153 1.22 -8.85 23.35
C ASP A 153 1.37 -7.74 22.30
N ARG A 154 1.19 -8.05 21.03
CA ARG A 154 1.33 -7.07 19.94
C ARG A 154 0.23 -6.01 19.97
N CYS A 155 -0.99 -6.36 20.29
CA CYS A 155 -2.09 -5.41 20.52
C CYS A 155 -1.76 -4.43 21.65
N LYS A 156 -1.29 -4.92 22.81
CA LYS A 156 -0.85 -4.07 23.92
C LYS A 156 0.29 -3.15 23.52
N HIS A 157 1.26 -3.69 22.77
CA HIS A 157 2.41 -2.90 22.32
C HIS A 157 1.97 -1.75 21.39
N ALA A 158 1.14 -2.03 20.38
CA ALA A 158 0.61 -1.00 19.48
C ALA A 158 -0.21 0.06 20.25
N LYS A 159 -1.10 -0.36 21.15
CA LYS A 159 -1.86 0.56 22.03
C LYS A 159 -0.95 1.47 22.85
N ASN A 160 0.14 0.92 23.44
CA ASN A 160 1.09 1.68 24.23
C ASN A 160 1.91 2.69 23.41
N LEU A 161 2.08 2.46 22.12
CA LEU A 161 2.67 3.40 21.16
C LEU A 161 1.69 4.49 20.70
N GLY A 162 0.45 4.50 21.20
CA GLY A 162 -0.54 5.53 20.92
C GLY A 162 -1.46 5.26 19.74
N TYR A 163 -1.39 4.08 19.09
CA TYR A 163 -2.33 3.73 18.04
C TYR A 163 -3.76 3.61 18.57
N LYS A 164 -4.71 4.21 17.86
CA LYS A 164 -6.15 4.13 18.12
C LYS A 164 -6.86 3.12 17.21
N HIS A 165 -6.16 2.67 16.16
CA HIS A 165 -6.66 1.75 15.15
C HIS A 165 -5.64 0.62 14.98
N ILE A 166 -6.10 -0.62 15.05
CA ILE A 166 -5.24 -1.80 14.97
C ILE A 166 -5.88 -2.81 14.00
N LYS A 167 -5.14 -3.19 12.96
CA LYS A 167 -5.54 -4.22 11.99
C LYS A 167 -4.88 -5.55 12.34
N LEU A 168 -5.69 -6.58 12.47
CA LEU A 168 -5.25 -7.97 12.61
C LEU A 168 -5.22 -8.63 11.23
N HIS A 169 -4.38 -9.66 11.05
CA HIS A 169 -4.44 -10.56 9.90
C HIS A 169 -4.93 -11.96 10.30
N GLU A 170 -5.65 -12.05 11.39
CA GLU A 170 -6.15 -13.32 11.93
C GLU A 170 -7.44 -13.76 11.23
N ILE A 171 -7.66 -15.08 11.16
CA ILE A 171 -8.83 -15.67 10.48
C ILE A 171 -9.70 -16.53 11.40
N HIS A 172 -9.36 -16.60 12.69
CA HIS A 172 -10.11 -17.36 13.67
C HIS A 172 -10.71 -16.45 14.74
N THR A 173 -11.89 -16.80 15.22
CA THR A 173 -12.64 -16.01 16.22
C THR A 173 -11.88 -15.85 17.54
N SER A 174 -11.12 -16.86 17.97
CA SER A 174 -10.35 -16.84 19.22
C SER A 174 -9.34 -15.70 19.31
N GLU A 175 -8.65 -15.38 18.20
CA GLU A 175 -7.66 -14.31 18.13
C GLU A 175 -8.35 -12.94 18.08
N VAL A 176 -9.47 -12.82 17.36
CA VAL A 176 -10.28 -11.59 17.28
C VAL A 176 -10.87 -11.26 18.66
N GLU A 177 -11.46 -12.25 19.34
CA GLU A 177 -11.94 -12.13 20.72
C GLU A 177 -10.83 -11.71 21.70
N ALA A 178 -9.67 -12.36 21.59
CA ALA A 178 -8.52 -12.05 22.43
C ALA A 178 -8.01 -10.62 22.23
N ALA A 179 -8.01 -10.13 20.98
CA ALA A 179 -7.65 -8.75 20.67
C ALA A 179 -8.67 -7.77 21.25
N ARG A 180 -9.98 -7.99 21.07
CA ARG A 180 -11.05 -7.14 21.63
C ARG A 180 -10.97 -7.08 23.16
N ASN A 181 -10.86 -8.23 23.81
CA ASN A 181 -10.72 -8.30 25.27
C ASN A 181 -9.45 -7.59 25.80
N THR A 182 -8.39 -7.56 25.00
CA THR A 182 -7.12 -6.91 25.36
C THR A 182 -7.16 -5.39 25.17
N LEU A 183 -7.80 -4.92 24.10
CA LEU A 183 -7.79 -3.52 23.68
C LEU A 183 -8.94 -2.72 24.30
N GLY A 184 -10.06 -3.36 24.65
CA GLY A 184 -11.29 -2.68 25.08
C GLY A 184 -12.01 -2.02 23.91
N GLU A 185 -13.07 -1.26 24.20
CA GLU A 185 -13.92 -0.63 23.19
C GLU A 185 -13.34 0.68 22.60
N ASP A 186 -12.36 1.28 23.26
CA ASP A 186 -11.78 2.57 22.84
C ASP A 186 -10.84 2.46 21.63
N ILE A 187 -10.47 1.24 21.24
CA ILE A 187 -9.57 0.98 20.12
C ILE A 187 -10.38 0.34 18.99
N SER A 188 -10.32 0.94 17.81
CA SER A 188 -10.91 0.36 16.60
C SER A 188 -10.10 -0.85 16.16
N ILE A 189 -10.77 -1.98 15.92
CA ILE A 189 -10.15 -3.20 15.40
C ILE A 189 -10.63 -3.42 13.98
N MET A 190 -9.69 -3.63 13.07
CA MET A 190 -9.91 -4.09 11.71
C MET A 190 -9.36 -5.51 11.57
N VAL A 191 -9.93 -6.30 10.67
CA VAL A 191 -9.44 -7.65 10.37
C VAL A 191 -9.28 -7.82 8.87
N ASP A 192 -8.04 -8.03 8.43
CA ASP A 192 -7.72 -8.41 7.08
C ASP A 192 -7.57 -9.93 7.00
N THR A 193 -8.43 -10.55 6.25
CA THR A 193 -8.45 -12.01 6.15
C THR A 193 -7.61 -12.54 4.98
N ASN A 194 -7.23 -11.71 4.02
CA ASN A 194 -6.47 -12.06 2.81
C ASN A 194 -7.14 -13.18 1.98
N CYS A 195 -8.39 -13.01 1.65
CA CYS A 195 -9.18 -13.86 0.74
C CYS A 195 -9.23 -15.36 1.10
N PRO A 196 -9.47 -15.79 2.36
CA PRO A 196 -9.37 -17.21 2.69
C PRO A 196 -10.64 -18.00 2.43
N TRP A 197 -11.81 -17.33 2.26
CA TRP A 197 -13.11 -17.99 2.37
C TRP A 197 -13.90 -17.97 1.07
N THR A 198 -14.82 -18.94 0.97
CA THR A 198 -15.99 -18.84 0.08
C THR A 198 -16.98 -17.82 0.63
N LYS A 199 -17.87 -17.29 -0.21
CA LYS A 199 -18.94 -16.35 0.21
C LYS A 199 -19.72 -16.84 1.42
N ASP A 200 -20.16 -18.12 1.42
CA ASP A 200 -20.97 -18.66 2.53
C ASP A 200 -20.16 -18.76 3.83
N LYS A 201 -18.86 -19.13 3.73
CA LYS A 201 -17.99 -19.14 4.91
C LYS A 201 -17.73 -17.73 5.43
N ALA A 202 -17.51 -16.78 4.55
CA ALA A 202 -17.36 -15.36 4.91
C ALA A 202 -18.58 -14.84 5.66
N ARG A 203 -19.80 -15.11 5.14
CA ARG A 203 -21.06 -14.75 5.83
C ARG A 203 -21.14 -15.33 7.25
N GLN A 204 -20.78 -16.60 7.41
CA GLN A 204 -20.75 -17.23 8.74
C GLN A 204 -19.77 -16.53 9.69
N MET A 205 -18.57 -16.19 9.20
CA MET A 205 -17.56 -15.53 10.02
C MET A 205 -17.95 -14.10 10.38
N LEU A 206 -18.50 -13.33 9.43
CA LEU A 206 -19.00 -11.98 9.69
C LEU A 206 -20.08 -11.99 10.79
N ASN A 207 -21.08 -12.91 10.71
CA ASN A 207 -22.09 -13.06 11.74
C ASN A 207 -21.50 -13.44 13.12
N CYS A 208 -20.48 -14.31 13.14
CA CYS A 208 -19.77 -14.65 14.39
C CYS A 208 -18.97 -13.47 14.97
N TRP A 209 -18.61 -12.49 14.15
CA TRP A 209 -17.77 -11.38 14.57
C TRP A 209 -18.54 -10.08 14.85
N GLU A 210 -19.86 -10.04 14.65
CA GLU A 210 -20.70 -8.87 14.93
C GLU A 210 -20.56 -8.37 16.36
N GLU A 211 -20.43 -9.26 17.34
CA GLU A 211 -20.28 -8.93 18.76
C GLU A 211 -18.95 -8.22 19.11
N TYR A 212 -17.94 -8.29 18.21
CA TYR A 212 -16.62 -7.68 18.46
C TYR A 212 -16.50 -6.25 17.96
N ASN A 213 -17.56 -5.63 17.44
CA ASN A 213 -17.60 -4.21 17.01
C ASN A 213 -16.39 -3.86 16.12
N LEU A 214 -16.19 -4.60 15.02
CA LEU A 214 -15.07 -4.40 14.09
C LEU A 214 -15.32 -3.18 13.23
N PHE A 215 -14.27 -2.40 12.99
CA PHE A 215 -14.32 -1.22 12.14
C PHE A 215 -14.46 -1.58 10.65
N TRP A 216 -13.81 -2.65 10.19
CA TRP A 216 -14.07 -3.34 8.93
C TRP A 216 -13.55 -4.77 8.96
N VAL A 217 -14.06 -5.59 8.03
CA VAL A 217 -13.41 -6.83 7.58
C VAL A 217 -12.93 -6.63 6.15
N GLU A 218 -11.64 -6.93 5.92
CA GLU A 218 -10.92 -6.72 4.67
C GLU A 218 -10.78 -8.05 3.93
N GLU A 219 -11.07 -8.01 2.62
CA GLU A 219 -10.89 -9.12 1.67
C GLU A 219 -11.39 -10.49 2.16
N PRO A 220 -12.67 -10.63 2.52
CA PRO A 220 -13.16 -11.87 3.14
C PRO A 220 -13.28 -13.06 2.18
N ILE A 221 -13.31 -12.85 0.85
CA ILE A 221 -13.62 -13.92 -0.11
C ILE A 221 -12.54 -14.12 -1.18
N ASN A 222 -12.50 -15.33 -1.72
CA ASN A 222 -11.76 -15.70 -2.93
C ASN A 222 -12.74 -16.20 -4.01
N PRO A 223 -12.63 -15.72 -5.26
CA PRO A 223 -11.61 -14.75 -5.75
C PRO A 223 -11.94 -13.30 -5.32
N PRO A 224 -10.90 -12.44 -5.12
CA PRO A 224 -11.10 -11.06 -4.68
C PRO A 224 -11.83 -10.16 -5.68
N GLU A 225 -11.85 -10.52 -6.96
CA GLU A 225 -12.56 -9.81 -8.03
C GLU A 225 -14.04 -10.19 -8.17
N ASP A 226 -14.58 -11.07 -7.33
CA ASP A 226 -16.02 -11.37 -7.28
C ASP A 226 -16.78 -10.26 -6.52
N PHE A 227 -16.86 -9.10 -7.17
CA PHE A 227 -17.50 -7.92 -6.58
C PHE A 227 -19.00 -8.09 -6.34
N GLU A 228 -19.68 -8.98 -7.08
CA GLU A 228 -21.09 -9.31 -6.84
C GLU A 228 -21.28 -10.05 -5.50
N SER A 229 -20.45 -11.05 -5.23
CA SER A 229 -20.48 -11.75 -3.95
C SER A 229 -20.07 -10.85 -2.78
N LEU A 230 -19.09 -9.96 -2.99
CA LEU A 230 -18.66 -8.99 -2.00
C LEU A 230 -19.77 -7.98 -1.67
N SER A 231 -20.47 -7.47 -2.70
CA SER A 231 -21.64 -6.60 -2.56
C SER A 231 -22.77 -7.25 -1.76
N ASN A 232 -23.06 -8.52 -2.04
CA ASN A 232 -24.06 -9.27 -1.26
C ASN A 232 -23.65 -9.38 0.22
N LEU A 233 -22.39 -9.72 0.51
CA LEU A 233 -21.89 -9.78 1.90
C LEU A 233 -22.00 -8.43 2.59
N ARG A 234 -21.59 -7.34 1.90
CA ARG A 234 -21.70 -5.98 2.41
C ARG A 234 -23.14 -5.61 2.77
N SER A 235 -24.11 -5.96 1.92
CA SER A 235 -25.53 -5.64 2.14
C SER A 235 -26.16 -6.44 3.30
N GLU A 236 -25.61 -7.60 3.62
CA GLU A 236 -26.10 -8.52 4.66
C GLU A 236 -25.38 -8.33 6.01
N SER A 237 -24.16 -7.73 6.01
CA SER A 237 -23.31 -7.60 7.21
C SER A 237 -23.54 -6.28 7.94
N LEU A 238 -23.49 -6.33 9.28
CA LEU A 238 -23.37 -5.13 10.12
C LEU A 238 -21.95 -4.58 10.20
N ILE A 239 -20.96 -5.41 9.84
CA ILE A 239 -19.55 -5.01 9.81
C ILE A 239 -19.24 -4.44 8.42
N PRO A 240 -18.67 -3.24 8.31
CA PRO A 240 -18.25 -2.68 7.04
C PRO A 240 -17.22 -3.56 6.30
N ILE A 241 -17.29 -3.56 4.98
CA ILE A 241 -16.40 -4.32 4.11
C ILE A 241 -15.35 -3.39 3.49
N ALA A 242 -14.08 -3.80 3.56
CA ALA A 242 -12.97 -3.16 2.88
C ALA A 242 -12.34 -4.09 1.85
N ALA A 243 -11.93 -3.57 0.71
CA ALA A 243 -11.14 -4.29 -0.28
C ALA A 243 -10.47 -3.32 -1.28
N GLY A 244 -9.51 -3.85 -2.05
CA GLY A 244 -8.91 -3.08 -3.15
C GLY A 244 -7.41 -3.28 -3.31
N GLU A 245 -6.71 -3.89 -2.38
CA GLU A 245 -5.28 -4.15 -2.54
C GLU A 245 -4.97 -5.08 -3.73
N ASN A 246 -5.89 -5.94 -4.08
CA ASN A 246 -5.78 -6.85 -5.22
C ASN A 246 -6.40 -6.31 -6.53
N ALA A 247 -7.09 -5.16 -6.48
CA ALA A 247 -7.60 -4.48 -7.65
C ALA A 247 -6.54 -3.56 -8.29
N CYS A 248 -6.53 -3.48 -9.60
CA CYS A 248 -5.63 -2.64 -10.38
C CYS A 248 -6.40 -1.67 -11.26
N THR A 249 -5.83 -0.48 -11.45
CA THR A 249 -6.37 0.59 -12.30
C THR A 249 -7.77 1.11 -11.91
N SER A 250 -8.08 2.31 -12.36
CA SER A 250 -9.39 2.93 -12.12
C SER A 250 -10.57 2.14 -12.73
N PHE A 251 -10.33 1.26 -13.70
CA PHE A 251 -11.37 0.45 -14.32
C PHE A 251 -11.87 -0.70 -13.44
N GLU A 252 -10.98 -1.35 -12.68
CA GLU A 252 -11.40 -2.37 -11.72
C GLU A 252 -12.09 -1.74 -10.52
N PHE A 253 -11.56 -0.64 -10.00
CA PHE A 253 -12.22 0.13 -8.93
C PHE A 253 -13.59 0.64 -9.36
N LYS A 254 -13.74 1.08 -10.62
CA LYS A 254 -15.08 1.44 -11.13
C LYS A 254 -16.07 0.26 -11.07
N LYS A 255 -15.64 -0.94 -11.46
CA LYS A 255 -16.50 -2.14 -11.36
C LYS A 255 -16.86 -2.46 -9.90
N MET A 256 -15.89 -2.33 -8.98
CA MET A 256 -16.09 -2.53 -7.54
C MET A 256 -17.12 -1.53 -7.00
N PHE A 257 -17.05 -0.26 -7.41
CA PHE A 257 -17.98 0.78 -6.99
C PHE A 257 -19.35 0.65 -7.67
N ASP A 258 -19.41 0.33 -8.96
CA ASP A 258 -20.67 0.06 -9.68
C ASP A 258 -21.45 -1.11 -9.03
N ALA A 259 -20.74 -2.10 -8.48
CA ALA A 259 -21.33 -3.22 -7.75
C ALA A 259 -21.68 -2.88 -6.29
N GLU A 260 -21.35 -1.71 -5.79
CA GLU A 260 -21.47 -1.34 -4.37
C GLU A 260 -20.79 -2.35 -3.43
N ALA A 261 -19.61 -2.86 -3.83
CA ALA A 261 -18.96 -3.99 -3.19
C ALA A 261 -18.27 -3.67 -1.85
N VAL A 262 -17.97 -2.39 -1.58
CA VAL A 262 -17.16 -1.98 -0.41
C VAL A 262 -17.68 -0.72 0.25
N ASP A 263 -17.42 -0.60 1.55
CA ASP A 263 -17.55 0.65 2.32
C ASP A 263 -16.25 1.45 2.28
N TYR A 264 -15.11 0.75 2.26
CA TYR A 264 -13.77 1.34 2.20
C TYR A 264 -13.00 0.76 1.03
N ALA A 265 -12.44 1.65 0.21
CA ALA A 265 -11.59 1.25 -0.92
C ALA A 265 -10.10 1.36 -0.56
N GLN A 266 -9.33 0.34 -0.88
CA GLN A 266 -7.93 0.23 -0.45
C GLN A 266 -6.95 0.16 -1.65
N PRO A 267 -6.87 1.22 -2.49
CA PRO A 267 -5.91 1.24 -3.57
C PRO A 267 -4.48 1.30 -3.05
N SER A 268 -3.59 0.58 -3.72
CA SER A 268 -2.17 0.52 -3.41
C SER A 268 -1.37 1.23 -4.50
N VAL A 269 -0.69 2.34 -4.18
CA VAL A 269 0.00 3.16 -5.17
C VAL A 269 1.05 2.37 -5.97
N THR A 270 1.65 1.35 -5.38
CA THR A 270 2.64 0.47 -6.03
C THR A 270 2.01 -0.66 -6.86
N LYS A 271 0.68 -0.83 -6.81
CA LYS A 271 -0.05 -1.91 -7.49
C LYS A 271 -1.06 -1.41 -8.51
N VAL A 272 -1.54 -0.17 -8.42
CA VAL A 272 -2.66 0.31 -9.27
C VAL A 272 -2.24 0.99 -10.57
N GLY A 273 -0.96 1.24 -10.79
CA GLY A 273 -0.43 2.03 -11.90
C GLY A 273 0.13 3.38 -11.47
N GLY A 274 0.53 3.49 -10.20
CA GLY A 274 1.19 4.66 -9.62
C GLY A 274 0.24 5.77 -9.18
N ILE A 275 0.81 6.94 -8.94
CA ILE A 275 0.11 8.15 -8.50
C ILE A 275 -0.95 8.58 -9.51
N THR A 276 -0.66 8.45 -10.82
CA THR A 276 -1.59 8.82 -11.89
C THR A 276 -2.91 8.04 -11.82
N GLU A 277 -2.87 6.73 -11.65
CA GLU A 277 -4.08 5.91 -11.50
C GLU A 277 -4.73 6.07 -10.12
N PHE A 278 -3.92 6.18 -9.06
CA PHE A 278 -4.45 6.40 -7.71
C PHE A 278 -5.32 7.67 -7.62
N LYS A 279 -4.88 8.76 -8.25
CA LYS A 279 -5.68 10.01 -8.32
C LYS A 279 -7.03 9.80 -9.01
N LYS A 280 -7.07 9.03 -10.10
CA LYS A 280 -8.33 8.71 -10.79
C LYS A 280 -9.24 7.88 -9.88
N ILE A 281 -8.68 6.90 -9.17
CA ILE A 281 -9.41 6.05 -8.22
C ILE A 281 -9.98 6.90 -7.08
N SER A 282 -9.18 7.79 -6.48
CA SER A 282 -9.63 8.68 -5.41
C SER A 282 -10.78 9.58 -5.86
N SER A 283 -10.66 10.23 -7.03
CA SER A 283 -11.73 11.07 -7.59
C SER A 283 -13.00 10.27 -7.92
N LEU A 284 -12.82 9.01 -8.32
CA LEU A 284 -13.94 8.11 -8.59
C LEU A 284 -14.63 7.71 -7.28
N ALA A 285 -13.86 7.36 -6.25
CA ALA A 285 -14.37 7.03 -4.91
C ALA A 285 -15.21 8.17 -4.33
N ASP A 286 -14.74 9.42 -4.46
CA ASP A 286 -15.51 10.61 -4.03
C ASP A 286 -16.88 10.68 -4.71
N ASN A 287 -16.97 10.37 -6.01
CA ASN A 287 -18.24 10.40 -6.76
C ASN A 287 -19.23 9.30 -6.31
N TYR A 288 -18.72 8.19 -5.80
CA TYR A 288 -19.53 7.08 -5.27
C TYR A 288 -19.76 7.17 -3.76
N GLY A 289 -19.19 8.16 -3.08
CA GLY A 289 -19.27 8.30 -1.62
C GLY A 289 -18.50 7.21 -0.85
N VAL A 290 -17.51 6.59 -1.49
CA VAL A 290 -16.65 5.56 -0.88
C VAL A 290 -15.40 6.21 -0.32
N GLN A 291 -15.07 5.92 0.95
CA GLN A 291 -13.85 6.45 1.56
C GLN A 291 -12.62 5.63 1.15
N VAL A 292 -11.54 6.33 0.79
CA VAL A 292 -10.26 5.70 0.45
C VAL A 292 -9.43 5.50 1.72
N MET A 293 -9.06 4.24 1.98
CA MET A 293 -8.13 3.80 3.02
C MET A 293 -6.90 3.18 2.33
N PRO A 294 -5.84 3.94 2.03
CA PRO A 294 -4.75 3.43 1.20
C PRO A 294 -4.09 2.18 1.79
N HIS A 295 -4.01 1.09 1.01
CA HIS A 295 -3.17 -0.04 1.34
C HIS A 295 -1.70 0.37 1.15
N SER A 296 -0.92 0.43 2.22
CA SER A 296 0.43 0.98 2.18
C SER A 296 1.44 0.29 3.10
N PRO A 297 1.54 -1.05 3.11
CA PRO A 297 2.50 -1.79 3.94
C PRO A 297 3.93 -1.66 3.41
N TYR A 298 4.32 -0.48 2.93
CA TYR A 298 5.57 -0.21 2.23
C TYR A 298 6.55 0.59 3.07
N PHE A 299 7.84 0.50 2.71
CA PHE A 299 8.94 1.18 3.39
C PHE A 299 9.92 1.82 2.39
N GLY A 300 9.46 2.02 1.17
CA GLY A 300 10.15 2.64 0.06
C GLY A 300 9.49 3.94 -0.42
N PRO A 301 9.84 4.42 -1.63
CA PRO A 301 9.21 5.58 -2.27
C PRO A 301 7.69 5.51 -2.35
N GLY A 302 7.10 4.31 -2.46
CA GLY A 302 5.64 4.12 -2.49
C GLY A 302 4.96 4.51 -1.19
N PHE A 303 5.60 4.33 -0.04
CA PHE A 303 5.08 4.83 1.23
C PHE A 303 5.06 6.36 1.26
N LEU A 304 6.17 7.01 0.86
CA LEU A 304 6.23 8.47 0.77
C LEU A 304 5.18 9.01 -0.21
N ALA A 305 5.04 8.38 -1.38
CA ALA A 305 4.01 8.72 -2.36
C ALA A 305 2.60 8.62 -1.76
N THR A 306 2.33 7.58 -0.94
CA THR A 306 1.04 7.41 -0.25
C THR A 306 0.78 8.54 0.74
N LEU A 307 1.78 8.97 1.51
CA LEU A 307 1.66 10.13 2.41
C LEU A 307 1.29 11.41 1.65
N HIS A 308 1.97 11.67 0.53
CA HIS A 308 1.69 12.83 -0.32
C HIS A 308 0.30 12.78 -0.96
N LEU A 309 -0.13 11.60 -1.41
CA LEU A 309 -1.48 11.38 -1.95
C LEU A 309 -2.54 11.63 -0.88
N ALA A 310 -2.39 11.05 0.30
CA ALA A 310 -3.31 11.26 1.41
C ALA A 310 -3.41 12.74 1.80
N GLN A 311 -2.27 13.45 1.84
CA GLN A 311 -2.23 14.89 2.08
C GLN A 311 -3.03 15.68 1.05
N SER A 312 -3.11 15.21 -0.19
CA SER A 312 -3.84 15.86 -1.29
C SER A 312 -5.35 15.54 -1.33
N MET A 313 -5.78 14.46 -0.68
CA MET A 313 -7.20 14.08 -0.66
C MET A 313 -8.01 15.05 0.23
N PRO A 314 -9.24 15.44 -0.17
CA PRO A 314 -10.13 16.27 0.67
C PRO A 314 -10.43 15.62 2.02
N ASN A 315 -10.71 14.32 2.01
CA ASN A 315 -11.01 13.50 3.20
C ASN A 315 -10.09 12.28 3.23
N PRO A 316 -8.84 12.42 3.72
CA PRO A 316 -7.92 11.30 3.79
C PRO A 316 -8.41 10.27 4.82
N GLY A 317 -8.34 9.00 4.46
CA GLY A 317 -8.59 7.89 5.38
C GLY A 317 -7.40 7.61 6.29
N LEU A 318 -7.51 6.52 7.04
CA LEU A 318 -6.42 6.02 7.88
C LEU A 318 -5.27 5.49 7.02
N LEU A 319 -4.04 5.66 7.49
CA LEU A 319 -2.83 5.20 6.82
C LEU A 319 -2.23 3.98 7.50
N GLU A 320 -1.87 3.00 6.70
CA GLU A 320 -1.29 1.75 7.16
C GLU A 320 0.16 1.91 7.61
N ARG A 321 0.47 1.43 8.81
CA ARG A 321 1.82 1.14 9.28
C ARG A 321 1.92 -0.38 9.45
N PHE A 322 2.57 -1.08 8.51
CA PHE A 322 2.84 -2.51 8.67
C PHE A 322 3.77 -2.72 9.88
N PHE A 323 3.28 -3.40 10.92
CA PHE A 323 3.85 -3.39 12.27
C PHE A 323 4.98 -4.42 12.42
N ILE A 324 6.04 -4.21 11.64
CA ILE A 324 7.28 -4.98 11.63
C ILE A 324 8.48 -4.04 11.75
N ASP A 325 9.61 -4.55 12.22
CA ASP A 325 10.85 -3.80 12.40
C ASP A 325 11.95 -4.38 11.52
N PHE A 326 12.52 -3.56 10.64
CA PHE A 326 13.60 -3.99 9.74
C PHE A 326 14.96 -3.93 10.38
N GLU A 327 15.89 -4.77 9.90
CA GLU A 327 17.31 -4.70 10.23
C GLU A 327 17.94 -3.40 9.71
N ALA A 328 17.47 -2.89 8.56
CA ALA A 328 17.86 -1.61 7.99
C ALA A 328 16.67 -0.94 7.28
N TYR A 329 16.66 0.38 7.26
CA TYR A 329 15.62 1.19 6.62
C TYR A 329 16.21 2.02 5.48
N LEU A 330 15.49 2.09 4.34
CA LEU A 330 15.84 2.94 3.19
C LEU A 330 15.78 4.44 3.50
N TYR A 331 15.05 4.82 4.52
CA TYR A 331 14.87 6.20 5.01
C TYR A 331 14.99 6.23 6.53
N PRO A 332 15.18 7.40 7.16
CA PRO A 332 15.15 7.49 8.62
C PRO A 332 13.90 6.83 9.21
N GLU A 333 14.08 5.92 10.15
CA GLU A 333 13.02 5.09 10.77
C GLU A 333 11.83 5.91 11.27
N LYS A 334 12.08 7.13 11.77
CA LYS A 334 11.05 8.05 12.25
C LYS A 334 9.95 8.37 11.24
N ILE A 335 10.22 8.21 9.93
CA ILE A 335 9.24 8.44 8.86
C ILE A 335 8.13 7.38 8.90
N PHE A 336 8.50 6.16 9.27
CA PHE A 336 7.58 5.02 9.31
C PHE A 336 6.90 4.87 10.67
N ASN A 337 7.39 5.55 11.70
CA ASN A 337 6.86 5.47 13.05
C ASN A 337 6.00 6.71 13.36
N PRO A 338 4.66 6.58 13.38
CA PRO A 338 3.78 7.69 13.69
C PRO A 338 4.00 8.17 15.13
N LYS A 339 3.94 9.47 15.34
CA LYS A 339 4.00 10.09 16.65
C LYS A 339 2.58 10.34 17.18
N ASP A 340 2.29 9.80 18.36
CA ASP A 340 0.95 9.89 18.96
C ASP A 340 -0.18 9.39 18.01
N GLY A 341 0.11 8.38 17.19
CA GLY A 341 -0.82 7.82 16.20
C GLY A 341 -0.90 8.57 14.88
N PHE A 342 -0.05 9.58 14.63
CA PHE A 342 -0.09 10.39 13.39
C PHE A 342 1.25 10.39 12.67
N PHE A 343 1.21 10.22 11.34
CA PHE A 343 2.37 10.44 10.49
C PHE A 343 2.63 11.93 10.27
N GLU A 344 3.92 12.28 10.26
CA GLU A 344 4.40 13.57 9.79
C GLU A 344 4.85 13.44 8.34
N ILE A 345 4.53 14.43 7.50
CA ILE A 345 4.97 14.47 6.12
C ILE A 345 6.12 15.47 5.97
N SER A 346 7.09 15.13 5.11
CA SER A 346 8.18 16.03 4.77
C SER A 346 7.68 17.22 3.94
N GLU A 347 8.19 18.41 4.25
CA GLU A 347 7.98 19.64 3.46
C GLU A 347 9.06 19.83 2.38
N GLU A 348 10.00 18.89 2.29
CA GLU A 348 11.08 18.91 1.31
C GLU A 348 10.56 18.60 -0.10
N VAL A 349 11.35 19.00 -1.08
CA VAL A 349 11.03 18.89 -2.51
C VAL A 349 10.90 17.43 -2.95
N GLY A 350 10.02 17.17 -3.89
CA GLY A 350 9.78 15.82 -4.41
C GLY A 350 8.99 14.96 -3.44
N LEU A 351 9.41 13.72 -3.27
CA LEU A 351 8.96 12.80 -2.22
C LEU A 351 9.55 13.14 -0.83
N GLY A 352 10.43 14.16 -0.76
CA GLY A 352 11.03 14.67 0.45
C GLY A 352 12.40 14.08 0.77
N LEU A 353 12.69 12.85 0.39
CA LEU A 353 13.98 12.18 0.63
C LEU A 353 14.31 11.19 -0.49
N ASP A 354 15.59 11.02 -0.74
CA ASP A 354 16.10 9.91 -1.54
C ASP A 354 16.48 8.72 -0.64
N PRO A 355 16.36 7.47 -1.12
CA PRO A 355 16.70 6.30 -0.32
C PRO A 355 18.21 6.22 -0.04
N ASP A 356 18.58 5.65 1.14
CA ASP A 356 19.98 5.46 1.51
C ASP A 356 20.67 4.48 0.56
N ILE A 357 21.64 5.00 -0.18
CA ILE A 357 22.41 4.24 -1.16
C ILE A 357 23.28 3.14 -0.54
N ASN A 358 23.65 3.26 0.74
CA ASN A 358 24.41 2.23 1.43
C ASN A 358 23.51 1.05 1.75
N VAL A 359 22.29 1.29 2.22
CA VAL A 359 21.28 0.23 2.43
C VAL A 359 20.96 -0.47 1.10
N ILE A 360 20.81 0.31 0.02
CA ILE A 360 20.63 -0.28 -1.32
C ILE A 360 21.78 -1.22 -1.67
N LYS A 361 23.05 -0.81 -1.46
CA LYS A 361 24.23 -1.64 -1.78
C LYS A 361 24.32 -2.89 -0.91
N ASP A 362 24.08 -2.74 0.40
CA ASP A 362 24.27 -3.81 1.38
C ASP A 362 23.22 -4.93 1.25
N TYR A 363 21.99 -4.58 0.85
CA TYR A 363 20.86 -5.51 0.74
C TYR A 363 20.46 -5.87 -0.70
N SER A 364 21.23 -5.41 -1.70
CA SER A 364 21.01 -5.77 -3.11
C SER A 364 21.22 -7.27 -3.33
N VAL A 365 20.25 -7.89 -3.98
CA VAL A 365 20.31 -9.29 -4.40
C VAL A 365 21.07 -9.38 -5.73
N LYS A 366 22.07 -10.26 -5.77
CA LYS A 366 22.89 -10.52 -6.97
C LYS A 366 22.20 -11.47 -7.94
#